data_1f43eb60302815197e81a3263218056c
#
_entry.id   1f43eb60302815197e81a3263218056c
#
_cell.length_a   1.000
_cell.length_b   1.000
_cell.length_c   1.000
_cell.angle_alpha   90.00
_cell.angle_beta   90.00
_cell.angle_gamma   90.00
#
_symmetry.space_group_name_H-M   'P 1'
#
loop_
_entity.id
_entity.type
_entity.pdbx_description
1 polymer ?
#
loop_
_entity_poly.entity_id
_entity_poly.type
_entity_poly.pdbx_seq_one_letter_code
_entity_poly.pdbx_strand_id
1 'polypeptide(L)'
;MKAIVKTDFNLPGQVGKYVGKVRDVYDIDGKYLVMVVTDRISAFDVVLPEGVPYKGQVLNRIAAKFLDATADILPNWKVAVPDPAVTVGYKCEPFKVEMVIRGYLAGHAWREYKAGKRTICGVPMPDGMVENQKFPEPLVTPTSKAAEGHDEDISKEEIIAQGLVGREDYERLEAYTRAIYKRGCEIAAQHGLILVDTKYEFGKKDGQIYLMDEVHTPDSSRYFYAEGYEERLAKGEHQRQLSKEFVREWLMANGFQGQEGQKVPDMTPEVVTGISDRYIELYEHITGDRFQKADYSAETIEANVKACLEGLK
;
A
#
# COMPACT_ATOMS: atom_id res chain seq x y z
N MET A 1 24.61 2.12 -5.08
CA MET A 1 23.95 3.44 -5.18
C MET A 1 23.38 3.75 -3.82
N LYS A 2 23.41 4.99 -3.34
CA LYS A 2 22.94 5.33 -1.98
C LYS A 2 21.42 5.49 -1.99
N ALA A 3 20.73 4.78 -1.08
CA ALA A 3 19.28 4.89 -0.92
C ALA A 3 18.88 6.27 -0.38
N ILE A 4 17.73 6.79 -0.78
CA ILE A 4 17.15 8.03 -0.25
C ILE A 4 16.22 7.67 0.91
N VAL A 5 16.75 7.81 2.11
CA VAL A 5 16.01 7.47 3.34
C VAL A 5 15.42 8.69 4.05
N LYS A 6 15.80 9.88 3.64
CA LYS A 6 15.31 11.14 4.20
C LYS A 6 15.39 12.24 3.14
N THR A 7 14.40 13.10 3.10
CA THR A 7 14.44 14.35 2.33
C THR A 7 14.30 15.54 3.27
N ASP A 8 14.86 16.68 2.89
CA ASP A 8 14.75 17.94 3.63
C ASP A 8 14.68 19.10 2.65
N PHE A 9 13.59 19.09 1.89
CA PHE A 9 13.37 20.04 0.81
C PHE A 9 12.89 21.39 1.35
N ASN A 10 13.25 22.45 0.64
CA ASN A 10 12.67 23.78 0.84
C ASN A 10 11.85 24.14 -0.40
N LEU A 11 10.53 23.87 -0.33
CA LEU A 11 9.63 23.98 -1.45
C LEU A 11 8.85 25.31 -1.43
N PRO A 12 8.55 25.90 -2.60
CA PRO A 12 7.69 27.08 -2.70
C PRO A 12 6.30 26.80 -2.12
N GLY A 13 5.85 27.66 -1.20
CA GLY A 13 4.54 27.50 -0.55
C GLY A 13 4.49 26.42 0.54
N GLN A 14 5.62 25.88 0.94
CA GLN A 14 5.67 24.88 2.02
C GLN A 14 5.23 25.48 3.35
N VAL A 15 4.16 24.92 3.92
CA VAL A 15 3.62 25.32 5.24
C VAL A 15 3.78 24.23 6.32
N GLY A 16 4.13 23.00 5.91
CA GLY A 16 4.34 21.90 6.84
C GLY A 16 5.10 20.73 6.21
N LYS A 17 5.55 19.83 7.09
CA LYS A 17 6.17 18.55 6.71
C LYS A 17 5.77 17.48 7.71
N TYR A 18 5.42 16.31 7.20
CA TYR A 18 5.19 15.10 7.97
C TYR A 18 6.15 14.00 7.50
N VAL A 19 6.74 13.28 8.44
CA VAL A 19 7.64 12.16 8.16
C VAL A 19 6.96 10.87 8.62
N GLY A 20 6.49 10.08 7.66
CA GLY A 20 5.92 8.76 7.92
C GLY A 20 6.97 7.65 7.95
N LYS A 21 6.54 6.40 8.13
CA LYS A 21 7.42 5.22 8.15
C LYS A 21 8.24 5.07 6.86
N VAL A 22 7.66 5.38 5.69
CA VAL A 22 8.30 5.21 4.37
C VAL A 22 8.14 6.40 3.44
N ARG A 23 7.43 7.45 3.84
CA ARG A 23 7.15 8.64 3.03
C ARG A 23 7.47 9.91 3.79
N ASP A 24 7.99 10.90 3.06
CA ASP A 24 8.07 12.29 3.53
C ASP A 24 7.01 13.09 2.76
N VAL A 25 6.15 13.79 3.48
CA VAL A 25 5.00 14.51 2.92
C VAL A 25 5.13 16.00 3.26
N TYR A 26 5.10 16.84 2.23
CA TYR A 26 5.17 18.29 2.36
C TYR A 26 3.80 18.88 2.04
N ASP A 27 3.32 19.75 2.91
CA ASP A 27 2.08 20.51 2.73
C ASP A 27 2.39 21.83 2.00
N ILE A 28 1.75 22.05 0.88
CA ILE A 28 1.95 23.22 0.03
C ILE A 28 0.69 24.08 0.05
N ASP A 29 0.78 25.27 0.64
CA ASP A 29 -0.28 26.28 0.76
C ASP A 29 -1.59 25.73 1.39
N GLY A 30 -1.54 24.59 2.10
CA GLY A 30 -2.73 23.89 2.60
C GLY A 30 -3.63 23.30 1.52
N LYS A 31 -3.20 23.31 0.26
CA LYS A 31 -3.98 22.87 -0.92
C LYS A 31 -3.45 21.61 -1.56
N TYR A 32 -2.14 21.43 -1.59
CA TYR A 32 -1.48 20.30 -2.20
C TYR A 32 -0.59 19.57 -1.22
N LEU A 33 -0.37 18.29 -1.47
CA LEU A 33 0.65 17.48 -0.81
C LEU A 33 1.69 17.07 -1.84
N VAL A 34 2.96 17.22 -1.49
CA VAL A 34 4.09 16.60 -2.19
C VAL A 34 4.49 15.38 -1.38
N MET A 35 4.22 14.20 -1.90
CA MET A 35 4.52 12.93 -1.26
C MET A 35 5.76 12.31 -1.90
N VAL A 36 6.86 12.29 -1.17
CA VAL A 36 8.09 11.62 -1.56
C VAL A 36 8.10 10.22 -0.99
N VAL A 37 8.03 9.21 -1.85
CA VAL A 37 8.17 7.82 -1.44
C VAL A 37 9.67 7.53 -1.32
N THR A 38 10.13 7.36 -0.09
CA THR A 38 11.54 7.11 0.20
C THR A 38 11.90 5.64 0.07
N ASP A 39 13.18 5.34 0.15
CA ASP A 39 13.69 3.97 0.14
C ASP A 39 13.68 3.30 1.52
N ARG A 40 13.12 3.97 2.53
CA ARG A 40 12.88 3.31 3.81
C ARG A 40 11.98 2.10 3.62
N ILE A 41 12.28 1.04 4.33
CA ILE A 41 11.43 -0.14 4.41
C ILE A 41 11.01 -0.38 5.85
N SER A 42 9.74 -0.68 6.05
CA SER A 42 9.18 -1.00 7.37
C SER A 42 8.57 -2.39 7.34
N ALA A 43 8.89 -3.20 8.35
CA ALA A 43 8.29 -4.50 8.58
C ALA A 43 8.06 -4.70 10.09
N PHE A 44 6.96 -5.36 10.47
CA PHE A 44 6.55 -5.50 11.88
C PHE A 44 6.49 -4.15 12.62
N ASP A 45 6.02 -3.10 11.94
CA ASP A 45 5.95 -1.70 12.43
C ASP A 45 7.30 -1.03 12.76
N VAL A 46 8.41 -1.70 12.47
CA VAL A 46 9.77 -1.17 12.65
C VAL A 46 10.31 -0.72 11.30
N VAL A 47 10.84 0.51 11.23
CA VAL A 47 11.63 0.99 10.10
C VAL A 47 13.00 0.34 10.17
N LEU A 48 13.38 -0.40 9.12
CA LEU A 48 14.65 -1.10 9.09
C LEU A 48 15.82 -0.12 8.93
N PRO A 49 17.03 -0.47 9.41
CA PRO A 49 18.17 0.45 9.46
C PRO A 49 18.69 0.88 8.10
N GLU A 50 18.59 0.00 7.09
CA GLU A 50 19.09 0.26 5.74
C GLU A 50 17.94 0.57 4.77
N GLY A 51 18.16 1.57 3.91
CA GLY A 51 17.25 1.86 2.81
C GLY A 51 17.47 0.90 1.63
N VAL A 52 16.41 0.63 0.90
CA VAL A 52 16.42 -0.25 -0.27
C VAL A 52 16.40 0.60 -1.55
N PRO A 53 17.51 0.70 -2.30
CA PRO A 53 17.56 1.53 -3.51
C PRO A 53 16.44 1.23 -4.49
N TYR A 54 15.89 2.26 -5.11
CA TYR A 54 14.77 2.21 -6.06
C TYR A 54 13.41 1.81 -5.50
N LYS A 55 13.30 1.40 -4.23
CA LYS A 55 12.01 1.03 -3.63
C LYS A 55 10.98 2.16 -3.75
N GLY A 56 11.40 3.40 -3.47
CA GLY A 56 10.54 4.58 -3.61
C GLY A 56 10.02 4.76 -5.03
N GLN A 57 10.88 4.63 -6.04
CA GLN A 57 10.48 4.72 -7.44
C GLN A 57 9.51 3.60 -7.84
N VAL A 58 9.76 2.37 -7.40
CA VAL A 58 8.91 1.21 -7.66
C VAL A 58 7.49 1.47 -7.12
N LEU A 59 7.37 1.80 -5.85
CA LEU A 59 6.07 1.99 -5.20
C LEU A 59 5.30 3.17 -5.80
N ASN A 60 5.97 4.32 -6.00
CA ASN A 60 5.31 5.50 -6.53
C ASN A 60 4.82 5.31 -7.98
N ARG A 61 5.61 4.65 -8.83
CA ARG A 61 5.21 4.37 -10.22
C ARG A 61 4.05 3.38 -10.29
N ILE A 62 4.04 2.33 -9.45
CA ILE A 62 2.91 1.41 -9.37
C ILE A 62 1.65 2.17 -8.92
N ALA A 63 1.74 2.93 -7.83
CA ALA A 63 0.61 3.72 -7.33
C ALA A 63 0.07 4.69 -8.39
N ALA A 64 0.94 5.44 -9.06
CA ALA A 64 0.55 6.39 -10.11
C ALA A 64 -0.18 5.69 -11.28
N LYS A 65 0.34 4.54 -11.74
CA LYS A 65 -0.29 3.74 -12.81
C LYS A 65 -1.69 3.27 -12.43
N PHE A 66 -1.88 2.79 -11.20
CA PHE A 66 -3.20 2.31 -10.76
C PHE A 66 -4.16 3.46 -10.41
N LEU A 67 -3.68 4.61 -9.96
CA LEU A 67 -4.50 5.81 -9.83
C LEU A 67 -5.06 6.24 -11.20
N ASP A 68 -4.25 6.16 -12.26
CA ASP A 68 -4.73 6.42 -13.62
C ASP A 68 -5.71 5.35 -14.10
N ALA A 69 -5.40 4.08 -13.87
CA ALA A 69 -6.22 2.95 -14.31
C ALA A 69 -7.60 2.86 -13.62
N THR A 70 -7.81 3.61 -12.55
CA THR A 70 -9.06 3.65 -11.77
C THR A 70 -9.74 5.02 -11.78
N ALA A 71 -9.22 5.98 -12.54
CA ALA A 71 -9.71 7.37 -12.57
C ALA A 71 -11.14 7.52 -13.13
N ASP A 72 -11.61 6.54 -13.90
CA ASP A 72 -12.98 6.46 -14.40
C ASP A 72 -13.99 5.94 -13.34
N ILE A 73 -13.52 5.34 -12.25
CA ILE A 73 -14.37 4.85 -11.15
C ILE A 73 -14.69 5.99 -10.17
N LEU A 74 -13.66 6.73 -9.76
CA LEU A 74 -13.78 7.92 -8.91
C LEU A 74 -12.55 8.81 -9.09
N PRO A 75 -12.66 10.12 -8.78
CA PRO A 75 -11.49 10.99 -8.80
C PRO A 75 -10.46 10.52 -7.76
N ASN A 76 -9.21 10.81 -8.05
CA ASN A 76 -8.13 10.53 -7.11
C ASN A 76 -7.30 11.80 -6.82
N TRP A 77 -6.51 11.72 -5.76
CA TRP A 77 -5.74 12.84 -5.24
C TRP A 77 -4.59 13.29 -6.16
N LYS A 78 -4.11 12.42 -7.07
CA LYS A 78 -2.94 12.68 -7.92
C LYS A 78 -3.19 13.82 -8.90
N VAL A 79 -2.30 14.80 -8.91
CA VAL A 79 -2.27 15.93 -9.88
C VAL A 79 -1.10 15.77 -10.85
N ALA A 80 0.09 15.44 -10.34
CA ALA A 80 1.29 15.28 -11.15
C ALA A 80 2.28 14.26 -10.53
N VAL A 81 3.15 13.74 -11.38
CA VAL A 81 4.28 12.87 -10.97
C VAL A 81 5.56 13.53 -11.49
N PRO A 82 6.10 14.53 -10.78
CA PRO A 82 7.27 15.29 -11.24
C PRO A 82 8.55 14.47 -11.23
N ASP A 83 8.60 13.42 -10.42
CA ASP A 83 9.75 12.52 -10.29
C ASP A 83 9.25 11.10 -10.09
N PRO A 84 9.97 10.07 -10.55
CA PRO A 84 9.59 8.67 -10.33
C PRO A 84 9.25 8.28 -8.89
N ALA A 85 9.84 8.94 -7.90
CA ALA A 85 9.60 8.70 -6.49
C ALA A 85 8.63 9.70 -5.84
N VAL A 86 8.02 10.62 -6.62
CA VAL A 86 7.18 11.71 -6.07
C VAL A 86 5.84 11.81 -6.77
N THR A 87 4.79 11.92 -5.99
CA THR A 87 3.47 12.35 -6.44
C THR A 87 3.11 13.68 -5.79
N VAL A 88 2.65 14.62 -6.59
CA VAL A 88 1.99 15.85 -6.14
C VAL A 88 0.49 15.64 -6.30
N GLY A 89 -0.26 15.93 -5.26
CA GLY A 89 -1.70 15.72 -5.29
C GLY A 89 -2.47 16.68 -4.40
N TYR A 90 -3.79 16.62 -4.49
CA TYR A 90 -4.66 17.42 -3.65
C TYR A 90 -4.57 17.03 -2.19
N LYS A 91 -4.54 18.02 -1.30
CA LYS A 91 -4.74 17.80 0.13
C LYS A 91 -6.24 17.57 0.37
N CYS A 92 -6.60 16.30 0.56
CA CYS A 92 -7.96 15.90 0.93
C CYS A 92 -8.05 15.74 2.46
N GLU A 93 -9.25 15.90 3.01
CA GLU A 93 -9.56 15.55 4.38
C GLU A 93 -9.75 14.03 4.48
N PRO A 94 -8.85 13.28 5.16
CA PRO A 94 -8.90 11.82 5.16
C PRO A 94 -10.05 11.31 6.02
N PHE A 95 -10.70 10.24 5.55
CA PHE A 95 -11.54 9.42 6.42
C PHE A 95 -10.67 8.68 7.44
N LYS A 96 -11.19 8.51 8.65
CA LYS A 96 -10.46 7.86 9.76
C LYS A 96 -10.57 6.35 9.74
N VAL A 97 -10.66 5.78 8.54
CA VAL A 97 -10.73 4.33 8.30
C VAL A 97 -9.90 3.97 7.08
N GLU A 98 -9.32 2.78 7.10
CA GLU A 98 -8.75 2.14 5.92
C GLU A 98 -9.72 1.07 5.43
N MET A 99 -10.01 1.07 4.14
CA MET A 99 -10.92 0.11 3.51
C MET A 99 -10.12 -1.08 3.00
N VAL A 100 -10.03 -2.12 3.81
CA VAL A 100 -9.38 -3.38 3.43
C VAL A 100 -10.38 -4.28 2.71
N ILE A 101 -9.98 -4.87 1.61
CA ILE A 101 -10.76 -5.85 0.86
C ILE A 101 -9.96 -7.13 0.65
N ARG A 102 -10.60 -8.28 0.85
CA ARG A 102 -9.98 -9.60 0.82
C ARG A 102 -10.76 -10.53 -0.11
N GLY A 103 -10.12 -10.95 -1.18
CA GLY A 103 -10.67 -11.96 -2.08
C GLY A 103 -10.34 -13.39 -1.65
N TYR A 104 -9.38 -13.56 -0.75
CA TYR A 104 -8.83 -14.86 -0.36
C TYR A 104 -8.59 -14.92 1.15
N LEU A 105 -8.69 -16.10 1.72
CA LEU A 105 -8.43 -16.35 3.15
C LEU A 105 -6.92 -16.42 3.41
N ALA A 106 -6.29 -15.25 3.50
CA ALA A 106 -4.84 -15.11 3.66
C ALA A 106 -4.46 -14.12 4.76
N GLY A 107 -3.22 -14.12 5.18
CA GLY A 107 -2.65 -13.15 6.11
C GLY A 107 -3.41 -13.04 7.42
N HIS A 108 -3.86 -11.82 7.78
CA HIS A 108 -4.60 -11.57 9.03
C HIS A 108 -5.89 -12.39 9.10
N ALA A 109 -6.70 -12.41 8.04
CA ALA A 109 -7.95 -13.18 8.01
C ALA A 109 -7.71 -14.69 8.25
N TRP A 110 -6.65 -15.26 7.69
CA TRP A 110 -6.28 -16.63 7.95
C TRP A 110 -5.88 -16.87 9.40
N ARG A 111 -5.08 -15.98 10.00
CA ARG A 111 -4.68 -16.12 11.42
C ARG A 111 -5.89 -16.14 12.34
N GLU A 112 -6.86 -15.23 12.12
CA GLU A 112 -8.10 -15.17 12.89
C GLU A 112 -8.97 -16.43 12.67
N TYR A 113 -9.07 -16.88 11.42
CA TYR A 113 -9.80 -18.09 11.06
C TYR A 113 -9.22 -19.35 11.69
N LYS A 114 -7.88 -19.49 11.63
CA LYS A 114 -7.13 -20.59 12.25
C LYS A 114 -7.25 -20.59 13.78
N ALA A 115 -7.38 -19.41 14.38
CA ALA A 115 -7.66 -19.25 15.81
C ALA A 115 -9.11 -19.59 16.21
N GLY A 116 -9.95 -19.99 15.25
CA GLY A 116 -11.34 -20.41 15.49
C GLY A 116 -12.39 -19.35 15.22
N LYS A 117 -12.02 -18.11 14.86
CA LYS A 117 -12.99 -17.07 14.51
C LYS A 117 -13.66 -17.39 13.17
N ARG A 118 -14.93 -17.02 13.06
CA ARG A 118 -15.74 -17.16 11.83
C ARG A 118 -16.35 -15.83 11.39
N THR A 119 -15.88 -14.75 11.99
CA THR A 119 -16.21 -13.37 11.61
C THR A 119 -14.96 -12.51 11.70
N ILE A 120 -14.83 -11.54 10.79
CA ILE A 120 -13.79 -10.51 10.80
C ILE A 120 -14.44 -9.17 10.48
N CYS A 121 -14.24 -8.14 11.31
CA CYS A 121 -14.90 -6.83 11.17
C CYS A 121 -16.43 -6.92 11.03
N GLY A 122 -17.05 -7.86 11.75
CA GLY A 122 -18.51 -8.14 11.65
C GLY A 122 -18.94 -8.93 10.41
N VAL A 123 -18.02 -9.26 9.48
CA VAL A 123 -18.34 -10.00 8.25
C VAL A 123 -18.11 -11.49 8.47
N PRO A 124 -19.10 -12.37 8.14
CA PRO A 124 -18.93 -13.81 8.31
C PRO A 124 -17.96 -14.41 7.29
N MET A 125 -17.17 -15.37 7.74
CA MET A 125 -16.32 -16.22 6.92
C MET A 125 -16.92 -17.62 6.84
N PRO A 126 -17.03 -18.23 5.64
CA PRO A 126 -17.60 -19.60 5.50
C PRO A 126 -16.80 -20.65 6.29
N ASP A 127 -17.49 -21.66 6.82
CA ASP A 127 -16.84 -22.81 7.44
C ASP A 127 -16.12 -23.70 6.44
N GLY A 128 -15.11 -24.46 6.91
CA GLY A 128 -14.40 -25.45 6.12
C GLY A 128 -13.44 -24.90 5.10
N MET A 129 -13.13 -23.61 5.15
CA MET A 129 -12.11 -23.01 4.27
C MET A 129 -10.68 -23.36 4.71
N VAL A 130 -9.78 -23.41 3.73
CA VAL A 130 -8.33 -23.61 3.94
C VAL A 130 -7.56 -22.33 3.64
N GLU A 131 -6.31 -22.27 4.09
CA GLU A 131 -5.42 -21.14 3.85
C GLU A 131 -5.29 -20.83 2.34
N ASN A 132 -5.33 -19.56 1.99
CA ASN A 132 -5.24 -19.06 0.62
C ASN A 132 -6.42 -19.40 -0.28
N GLN A 133 -7.47 -20.02 0.21
CA GLN A 133 -8.68 -20.29 -0.56
C GLN A 133 -9.42 -19.00 -0.88
N LYS A 134 -9.95 -18.93 -2.10
CA LYS A 134 -10.78 -17.81 -2.57
C LYS A 134 -12.10 -17.76 -1.82
N PHE A 135 -12.50 -16.58 -1.35
CA PHE A 135 -13.85 -16.35 -0.82
C PHE A 135 -14.89 -16.42 -1.95
N PRO A 136 -16.12 -16.87 -1.68
CA PRO A 136 -17.21 -16.81 -2.64
C PRO A 136 -17.43 -15.40 -3.20
N GLU A 137 -17.35 -14.38 -2.31
CA GLU A 137 -17.29 -12.97 -2.65
C GLU A 137 -16.21 -12.27 -1.82
N PRO A 138 -15.54 -11.23 -2.36
CA PRO A 138 -14.56 -10.48 -1.60
C PRO A 138 -15.16 -9.83 -0.36
N LEU A 139 -14.47 -9.94 0.78
CA LEU A 139 -14.90 -9.37 2.06
C LEU A 139 -14.31 -7.98 2.24
N VAL A 140 -15.13 -7.01 2.61
CA VAL A 140 -14.67 -5.68 3.04
C VAL A 140 -14.53 -5.70 4.55
N THR A 141 -13.30 -5.51 5.04
CA THR A 141 -12.90 -5.68 6.44
C THR A 141 -12.11 -4.46 6.89
N PRO A 142 -12.78 -3.33 7.16
CA PRO A 142 -12.10 -2.08 7.45
C PRO A 142 -11.31 -2.12 8.75
N THR A 143 -10.33 -1.21 8.84
CA THR A 143 -9.62 -0.91 10.09
C THR A 143 -9.80 0.54 10.46
N SER A 144 -9.81 0.84 11.76
CA SER A 144 -9.71 2.21 12.23
C SER A 144 -8.31 2.73 11.94
N LYS A 145 -8.20 4.02 11.57
CA LYS A 145 -6.91 4.67 11.42
C LYS A 145 -6.55 5.30 12.76
N ALA A 146 -5.71 4.63 13.53
CA ALA A 146 -5.29 5.11 14.84
C ALA A 146 -4.42 6.36 14.71
N ALA A 147 -4.65 7.35 15.57
CA ALA A 147 -3.75 8.50 15.69
C ALA A 147 -2.41 8.10 16.32
N GLU A 148 -2.43 7.12 17.22
CA GLU A 148 -1.28 6.50 17.87
C GLU A 148 -1.56 4.99 18.04
N GLY A 149 -0.53 4.16 17.86
CA GLY A 149 -0.63 2.70 18.00
C GLY A 149 -0.81 1.95 16.68
N HIS A 150 -1.58 0.86 16.72
CA HIS A 150 -1.87 0.02 15.58
C HIS A 150 -3.30 0.23 15.09
N ASP A 151 -3.50 0.06 13.78
CA ASP A 151 -4.83 0.02 13.19
C ASP A 151 -5.58 -1.22 13.69
N GLU A 152 -6.83 -1.05 14.11
CA GLU A 152 -7.64 -2.11 14.70
C GLU A 152 -8.80 -2.48 13.78
N ASP A 153 -9.10 -3.78 13.73
CA ASP A 153 -10.29 -4.28 13.04
C ASP A 153 -11.55 -3.61 13.61
N ILE A 154 -12.39 -3.08 12.74
CA ILE A 154 -13.63 -2.39 13.13
C ILE A 154 -14.74 -2.74 12.14
N SER A 155 -15.96 -2.98 12.64
CA SER A 155 -17.11 -3.26 11.79
C SER A 155 -17.72 -1.98 11.19
N LYS A 156 -18.50 -2.16 10.10
CA LYS A 156 -19.33 -1.10 9.51
C LYS A 156 -20.23 -0.44 10.55
N GLU A 157 -20.87 -1.25 11.38
CA GLU A 157 -21.79 -0.81 12.41
C GLU A 157 -21.09 0.06 13.46
N GLU A 158 -19.91 -0.34 13.90
CA GLU A 158 -19.08 0.42 14.84
C GLU A 158 -18.56 1.72 14.24
N ILE A 159 -18.10 1.71 12.98
CA ILE A 159 -17.67 2.92 12.26
C ILE A 159 -18.79 3.97 12.24
N ILE A 160 -20.01 3.55 11.91
CA ILE A 160 -21.17 4.43 11.83
C ILE A 160 -21.60 4.89 13.23
N ALA A 161 -21.66 3.97 14.19
CA ALA A 161 -22.05 4.26 15.57
C ALA A 161 -21.10 5.22 16.29
N GLN A 162 -19.79 5.11 16.03
CA GLN A 162 -18.77 6.01 16.56
C GLN A 162 -18.67 7.33 15.79
N GLY A 163 -19.40 7.49 14.69
CA GLY A 163 -19.34 8.71 13.87
C GLY A 163 -18.02 8.92 13.13
N LEU A 164 -17.22 7.85 12.93
CA LEU A 164 -15.97 7.92 12.17
C LEU A 164 -16.23 8.21 10.69
N VAL A 165 -17.28 7.60 10.14
CA VAL A 165 -17.79 7.84 8.79
C VAL A 165 -19.33 7.78 8.84
N GLY A 166 -19.99 8.76 8.21
CA GLY A 166 -21.44 8.72 8.07
C GLY A 166 -21.90 7.54 7.19
N ARG A 167 -23.12 7.03 7.43
CA ARG A 167 -23.66 5.85 6.71
C ARG A 167 -23.58 5.98 5.19
N GLU A 168 -24.05 7.10 4.64
CA GLU A 168 -24.07 7.34 3.20
C GLU A 168 -22.64 7.33 2.61
N ASP A 169 -21.71 8.01 3.27
CA ASP A 169 -20.30 8.00 2.85
C ASP A 169 -19.71 6.59 2.94
N TYR A 170 -19.95 5.86 4.03
CA TYR A 170 -19.46 4.49 4.17
C TYR A 170 -19.94 3.58 3.03
N GLU A 171 -21.22 3.64 2.69
CA GLU A 171 -21.79 2.84 1.59
C GLU A 171 -21.12 3.19 0.24
N ARG A 172 -20.79 4.46 0.03
CA ARG A 172 -20.02 4.90 -1.15
C ARG A 172 -18.57 4.38 -1.10
N LEU A 173 -17.90 4.46 0.05
CA LEU A 173 -16.54 3.91 0.22
C LEU A 173 -16.52 2.42 -0.06
N GLU A 174 -17.49 1.67 0.44
CA GLU A 174 -17.58 0.22 0.20
C GLU A 174 -17.81 -0.09 -1.30
N ALA A 175 -18.69 0.63 -1.96
CA ALA A 175 -18.94 0.48 -3.40
C ALA A 175 -17.67 0.79 -4.22
N TYR A 176 -16.97 1.88 -3.93
CA TYR A 176 -15.70 2.22 -4.57
C TYR A 176 -14.61 1.17 -4.31
N THR A 177 -14.49 0.71 -3.07
CA THR A 177 -13.54 -0.33 -2.68
C THR A 177 -13.71 -1.58 -3.53
N ARG A 178 -14.96 -2.06 -3.70
CA ARG A 178 -15.27 -3.22 -4.54
C ARG A 178 -14.98 -2.98 -6.02
N ALA A 179 -15.31 -1.80 -6.55
CA ALA A 179 -15.08 -1.46 -7.95
C ALA A 179 -13.57 -1.35 -8.28
N ILE A 180 -12.79 -0.70 -7.41
CA ILE A 180 -11.33 -0.57 -7.57
C ILE A 180 -10.66 -1.95 -7.47
N TYR A 181 -11.08 -2.76 -6.50
CA TYR A 181 -10.55 -4.12 -6.33
C TYR A 181 -10.83 -5.00 -7.56
N LYS A 182 -12.05 -4.94 -8.10
CA LYS A 182 -12.40 -5.65 -9.33
C LYS A 182 -11.48 -5.25 -10.48
N ARG A 183 -11.27 -3.94 -10.70
CA ARG A 183 -10.34 -3.43 -11.71
C ARG A 183 -8.91 -3.92 -11.47
N GLY A 184 -8.45 -3.92 -10.23
CA GLY A 184 -7.15 -4.45 -9.84
C GLY A 184 -7.00 -5.94 -10.14
N CYS A 185 -8.03 -6.76 -9.88
CA CYS A 185 -8.05 -8.17 -10.23
C CYS A 185 -7.98 -8.40 -11.75
N GLU A 186 -8.72 -7.61 -12.53
CA GLU A 186 -8.71 -7.68 -14.00
C GLU A 186 -7.32 -7.38 -14.58
N ILE A 187 -6.65 -6.33 -14.06
CA ILE A 187 -5.29 -5.96 -14.47
C ILE A 187 -4.28 -7.03 -14.03
N ALA A 188 -4.36 -7.50 -12.78
CA ALA A 188 -3.48 -8.55 -12.28
C ALA A 188 -3.57 -9.83 -13.12
N ALA A 189 -4.79 -10.24 -13.51
CA ALA A 189 -5.00 -11.42 -14.34
C ALA A 189 -4.33 -11.31 -15.72
N GLN A 190 -4.26 -10.12 -16.32
CA GLN A 190 -3.56 -9.89 -17.59
C GLN A 190 -2.05 -10.15 -17.49
N HIS A 191 -1.50 -10.07 -16.27
CA HIS A 191 -0.09 -10.30 -15.96
C HIS A 191 0.17 -11.66 -15.28
N GLY A 192 -0.81 -12.58 -15.31
CA GLY A 192 -0.70 -13.90 -14.68
C GLY A 192 -0.65 -13.85 -13.16
N LEU A 193 -1.24 -12.82 -12.57
CA LEU A 193 -1.29 -12.60 -11.13
C LEU A 193 -2.72 -12.67 -10.60
N ILE A 194 -2.84 -12.99 -9.32
CA ILE A 194 -4.05 -12.94 -8.51
C ILE A 194 -3.87 -11.84 -7.48
N LEU A 195 -4.70 -10.79 -7.49
CA LEU A 195 -4.78 -9.81 -6.41
C LEU A 195 -5.56 -10.42 -5.25
N VAL A 196 -4.85 -10.72 -4.17
CA VAL A 196 -5.39 -11.48 -3.02
C VAL A 196 -6.16 -10.59 -2.06
N ASP A 197 -5.53 -9.55 -1.62
CA ASP A 197 -6.06 -8.52 -0.72
C ASP A 197 -5.33 -7.20 -0.94
N THR A 198 -5.99 -6.13 -0.54
CA THR A 198 -5.43 -4.78 -0.59
C THR A 198 -6.17 -3.85 0.36
N LYS A 199 -5.61 -2.67 0.60
CA LYS A 199 -6.24 -1.60 1.36
C LYS A 199 -6.29 -0.32 0.56
N TYR A 200 -7.32 0.49 0.80
CA TYR A 200 -7.50 1.81 0.20
C TYR A 200 -7.73 2.87 1.26
N GLU A 201 -7.21 4.03 1.00
CA GLU A 201 -7.50 5.23 1.77
C GLU A 201 -8.32 6.21 0.93
N PHE A 202 -9.29 6.86 1.55
CA PHE A 202 -10.14 7.84 0.92
C PHE A 202 -10.16 9.13 1.73
N GLY A 203 -10.46 10.22 1.05
CA GLY A 203 -10.65 11.52 1.67
C GLY A 203 -11.71 12.33 0.96
N LYS A 204 -12.11 13.45 1.55
CA LYS A 204 -13.00 14.43 0.94
C LYS A 204 -12.25 15.68 0.50
N LYS A 205 -12.63 16.21 -0.64
CA LYS A 205 -12.27 17.53 -1.10
C LYS A 205 -13.49 18.16 -1.79
N ASP A 206 -13.87 19.37 -1.37
CA ASP A 206 -15.02 20.10 -1.91
C ASP A 206 -16.32 19.25 -1.94
N GLY A 207 -16.53 18.44 -0.88
CA GLY A 207 -17.70 17.57 -0.74
C GLY A 207 -17.64 16.25 -1.55
N GLN A 208 -16.63 16.08 -2.38
CA GLN A 208 -16.43 14.87 -3.20
C GLN A 208 -15.43 13.90 -2.58
N ILE A 209 -15.67 12.60 -2.72
CA ILE A 209 -14.76 11.54 -2.27
C ILE A 209 -13.66 11.32 -3.31
N TYR A 210 -12.43 11.25 -2.84
CA TYR A 210 -11.22 10.99 -3.61
C TYR A 210 -10.52 9.73 -3.11
N LEU A 211 -9.99 8.93 -4.04
CA LEU A 211 -9.04 7.89 -3.71
C LEU A 211 -7.68 8.53 -3.39
N MET A 212 -7.09 8.15 -2.28
CA MET A 212 -5.84 8.73 -1.76
C MET A 212 -4.73 7.70 -1.67
N ASP A 213 -3.53 8.18 -1.33
CA ASP A 213 -2.33 7.42 -1.03
C ASP A 213 -1.92 6.44 -2.16
N GLU A 214 -1.55 5.25 -1.81
CA GLU A 214 -1.08 4.22 -2.74
C GLU A 214 -2.18 3.23 -3.12
N VAL A 215 -2.10 2.70 -4.34
CA VAL A 215 -3.07 1.73 -4.86
C VAL A 215 -2.31 0.56 -5.46
N HIS A 216 -2.65 -0.66 -5.03
CA HIS A 216 -2.17 -1.93 -5.57
C HIS A 216 -0.64 -2.11 -5.57
N THR A 217 0.07 -1.42 -4.68
CA THR A 217 1.52 -1.59 -4.53
C THR A 217 1.83 -2.85 -3.72
N PRO A 218 3.05 -3.39 -3.81
CA PRO A 218 3.44 -4.54 -2.99
C PRO A 218 3.49 -4.25 -1.49
N ASP A 219 3.47 -2.99 -1.07
CA ASP A 219 3.40 -2.59 0.34
C ASP A 219 1.96 -2.57 0.88
N SER A 220 0.98 -2.27 0.04
CA SER A 220 -0.45 -2.22 0.38
C SER A 220 -1.24 -3.45 -0.04
N SER A 221 -0.68 -4.33 -0.86
CA SER A 221 -1.38 -5.43 -1.52
C SER A 221 -0.57 -6.72 -1.48
N ARG A 222 -1.29 -7.83 -1.52
CA ARG A 222 -0.71 -9.16 -1.72
C ARG A 222 -1.14 -9.70 -3.07
N TYR A 223 -0.18 -10.29 -3.80
CA TYR A 223 -0.44 -11.00 -5.04
C TYR A 223 0.06 -12.43 -4.94
N PHE A 224 -0.65 -13.35 -5.60
CA PHE A 224 -0.13 -14.68 -5.91
C PHE A 224 0.16 -14.78 -7.41
N TYR A 225 1.09 -15.64 -7.80
CA TYR A 225 1.18 -16.10 -9.16
C TYR A 225 -0.03 -16.99 -9.46
N ALA A 226 -0.71 -16.74 -10.59
CA ALA A 226 -1.85 -17.56 -11.02
C ALA A 226 -1.41 -18.97 -11.42
N GLU A 227 -0.21 -19.08 -12.02
CA GLU A 227 0.41 -20.36 -12.36
C GLU A 227 0.68 -21.21 -11.12
N GLY A 228 0.10 -22.39 -11.08
CA GLY A 228 0.27 -23.36 -9.99
C GLY A 228 -0.54 -23.03 -8.73
N TYR A 229 -1.39 -21.99 -8.73
CA TYR A 229 -2.20 -21.63 -7.56
C TYR A 229 -3.13 -22.78 -7.12
N GLU A 230 -3.93 -23.33 -8.03
CA GLU A 230 -4.89 -24.41 -7.73
C GLU A 230 -4.19 -25.70 -7.27
N GLU A 231 -3.07 -26.03 -7.91
CA GLU A 231 -2.28 -27.22 -7.53
C GLU A 231 -1.71 -27.10 -6.12
N ARG A 232 -1.14 -25.94 -5.79
CA ARG A 232 -0.59 -25.68 -4.46
C ARG A 232 -1.69 -25.63 -3.39
N LEU A 233 -2.84 -25.02 -3.72
CA LEU A 233 -4.00 -25.00 -2.85
C LEU A 233 -4.48 -26.41 -2.53
N ALA A 234 -4.64 -27.26 -3.54
CA ALA A 234 -5.09 -28.64 -3.37
C ALA A 234 -4.13 -29.50 -2.51
N LYS A 235 -2.82 -29.19 -2.58
CA LYS A 235 -1.78 -29.89 -1.79
C LYS A 235 -1.53 -29.26 -0.41
N GLY A 236 -2.17 -28.11 -0.11
CA GLY A 236 -1.88 -27.36 1.12
C GLY A 236 -0.47 -26.75 1.16
N GLU A 237 0.12 -26.49 0.01
CA GLU A 237 1.44 -25.89 -0.12
C GLU A 237 1.36 -24.35 -0.07
N HIS A 238 2.47 -23.72 0.33
CA HIS A 238 2.58 -22.25 0.30
C HIS A 238 2.45 -21.72 -1.12
N GLN A 239 1.68 -20.63 -1.28
CA GLN A 239 1.53 -19.97 -2.56
C GLN A 239 2.81 -19.19 -2.93
N ARG A 240 3.14 -19.15 -4.21
CA ARG A 240 4.15 -18.21 -4.71
C ARG A 240 3.53 -16.82 -4.68
N GLN A 241 4.12 -15.91 -3.93
CA GLN A 241 3.54 -14.59 -3.72
C GLN A 241 4.49 -13.44 -4.10
N LEU A 242 3.87 -12.35 -4.53
CA LEU A 242 4.48 -11.06 -4.78
C LEU A 242 3.91 -10.05 -3.77
N SER A 243 4.69 -9.74 -2.76
CA SER A 243 4.40 -8.75 -1.73
C SER A 243 5.69 -8.51 -0.95
N LYS A 244 5.66 -7.66 0.03
CA LYS A 244 6.80 -7.47 0.94
C LYS A 244 6.97 -8.62 1.97
N GLU A 245 6.17 -9.71 1.85
CA GLU A 245 6.24 -10.84 2.76
C GLU A 245 7.62 -11.52 2.77
N PHE A 246 8.32 -11.54 1.62
CA PHE A 246 9.69 -12.07 1.54
C PHE A 246 10.68 -11.37 2.50
N VAL A 247 10.46 -10.07 2.78
CA VAL A 247 11.27 -9.34 3.77
C VAL A 247 10.93 -9.81 5.18
N ARG A 248 9.65 -10.04 5.48
CA ARG A 248 9.21 -10.57 6.77
C ARG A 248 9.72 -11.99 7.00
N GLU A 249 9.63 -12.84 5.98
CA GLU A 249 10.17 -14.21 6.02
C GLU A 249 11.68 -14.21 6.31
N TRP A 250 12.43 -13.33 5.61
CA TRP A 250 13.86 -13.17 5.87
C TRP A 250 14.14 -12.69 7.30
N LEU A 251 13.40 -11.71 7.80
CA LEU A 251 13.54 -11.22 9.17
C LEU A 251 13.23 -12.31 10.19
N MET A 252 12.14 -13.07 10.01
CA MET A 252 11.75 -14.16 10.88
C MET A 252 12.80 -15.29 10.89
N ALA A 253 13.33 -15.65 9.73
CA ALA A 253 14.40 -16.64 9.60
C ALA A 253 15.69 -16.22 10.32
N ASN A 254 15.89 -14.91 10.53
CA ASN A 254 17.01 -14.32 11.27
C ASN A 254 16.61 -13.87 12.70
N GLY A 255 15.49 -14.38 13.25
CA GLY A 255 15.10 -14.19 14.65
C GLY A 255 14.45 -12.85 14.98
N PHE A 256 13.93 -12.12 13.99
CA PHE A 256 13.26 -10.83 14.20
C PHE A 256 11.79 -10.85 13.78
N GLN A 257 10.92 -10.44 14.71
CA GLN A 257 9.46 -10.32 14.49
C GLN A 257 8.90 -9.02 15.09
N GLY A 258 9.75 -8.04 15.37
CA GLY A 258 9.35 -6.76 15.94
C GLY A 258 8.99 -6.83 17.44
N GLN A 259 9.36 -7.91 18.14
CA GLN A 259 9.08 -8.06 19.57
C GLN A 259 10.12 -7.32 20.41
N GLU A 260 9.71 -6.90 21.61
CA GLU A 260 10.61 -6.23 22.57
C GLU A 260 11.86 -7.08 22.85
N GLY A 261 13.03 -6.45 22.82
CA GLY A 261 14.33 -7.08 23.04
C GLY A 261 14.94 -7.76 21.81
N GLN A 262 14.22 -7.88 20.71
CA GLN A 262 14.78 -8.37 19.45
C GLN A 262 15.59 -7.31 18.74
N LYS A 263 16.69 -7.71 18.10
CA LYS A 263 17.53 -6.83 17.26
C LYS A 263 17.30 -7.15 15.80
N VAL A 264 17.13 -6.11 14.99
CA VAL A 264 17.09 -6.24 13.53
C VAL A 264 18.40 -6.89 13.06
N PRO A 265 18.35 -7.96 12.23
CA PRO A 265 19.57 -8.58 11.69
C PRO A 265 20.33 -7.61 10.78
N ASP A 266 21.63 -7.82 10.65
CA ASP A 266 22.49 -6.97 9.81
C ASP A 266 22.07 -7.07 8.34
N MET A 267 21.70 -5.94 7.76
CA MET A 267 21.33 -5.84 6.36
C MET A 267 22.60 -5.59 5.52
N THR A 268 23.28 -6.69 5.14
CA THR A 268 24.47 -6.58 4.30
C THR A 268 24.14 -5.98 2.92
N PRO A 269 25.13 -5.45 2.18
CA PRO A 269 24.92 -4.95 0.82
C PRO A 269 24.25 -5.97 -0.12
N GLU A 270 24.55 -7.26 0.04
CA GLU A 270 23.95 -8.35 -0.73
C GLU A 270 22.47 -8.51 -0.41
N VAL A 271 22.09 -8.44 0.88
CA VAL A 271 20.68 -8.49 1.33
C VAL A 271 19.93 -7.29 0.77
N VAL A 272 20.46 -6.08 0.93
CA VAL A 272 19.84 -4.84 0.41
C VAL A 272 19.64 -4.91 -1.11
N THR A 273 20.65 -5.37 -1.84
CA THR A 273 20.60 -5.54 -3.31
C THR A 273 19.52 -6.57 -3.68
N GLY A 274 19.50 -7.71 -3.01
CA GLY A 274 18.48 -8.75 -3.24
C GLY A 274 17.06 -8.25 -2.99
N ILE A 275 16.85 -7.44 -1.96
CA ILE A 275 15.55 -6.82 -1.69
C ILE A 275 15.20 -5.81 -2.81
N SER A 276 16.14 -4.97 -3.24
CA SER A 276 15.95 -4.01 -4.34
C SER A 276 15.56 -4.72 -5.64
N ASP A 277 16.30 -5.75 -6.02
CA ASP A 277 16.02 -6.54 -7.24
C ASP A 277 14.63 -7.18 -7.17
N ARG A 278 14.22 -7.64 -5.98
CA ARG A 278 12.88 -8.19 -5.77
C ARG A 278 11.78 -7.13 -5.94
N TYR A 279 11.97 -5.91 -5.45
CA TYR A 279 11.03 -4.81 -5.70
C TYR A 279 10.93 -4.45 -7.19
N ILE A 280 12.04 -4.46 -7.92
CA ILE A 280 12.05 -4.24 -9.37
C ILE A 280 11.30 -5.37 -10.08
N GLU A 281 11.54 -6.63 -9.72
CA GLU A 281 10.79 -7.79 -10.22
C GLU A 281 9.28 -7.64 -9.96
N LEU A 282 8.89 -7.21 -8.74
CA LEU A 282 7.50 -6.92 -8.39
C LEU A 282 6.90 -5.87 -9.32
N TYR A 283 7.63 -4.77 -9.58
CA TYR A 283 7.17 -3.74 -10.51
C TYR A 283 6.89 -4.32 -11.90
N GLU A 284 7.84 -5.06 -12.45
CA GLU A 284 7.74 -5.61 -13.82
C GLU A 284 6.59 -6.62 -13.95
N HIS A 285 6.37 -7.45 -12.95
CA HIS A 285 5.24 -8.38 -12.94
C HIS A 285 3.89 -7.68 -12.74
N ILE A 286 3.79 -6.73 -11.81
CA ILE A 286 2.52 -6.06 -11.48
C ILE A 286 2.09 -5.13 -12.63
N THR A 287 3.04 -4.43 -13.26
CA THR A 287 2.73 -3.42 -14.28
C THR A 287 2.79 -3.95 -15.70
N GLY A 288 3.51 -5.04 -15.94
CA GLY A 288 3.86 -5.53 -17.27
C GLY A 288 4.93 -4.67 -17.99
N ASP A 289 5.41 -3.61 -17.35
CA ASP A 289 6.41 -2.70 -17.92
C ASP A 289 7.81 -3.03 -17.38
N ARG A 290 8.82 -2.84 -18.22
CA ARG A 290 10.21 -2.96 -17.78
C ARG A 290 10.60 -1.77 -16.90
N PHE A 291 11.23 -2.02 -15.73
CA PHE A 291 11.65 -0.98 -14.83
C PHE A 291 12.83 -0.17 -15.41
N GLN A 292 12.65 1.14 -15.53
CA GLN A 292 13.69 2.07 -15.93
C GLN A 292 14.23 2.78 -14.69
N LYS A 293 15.49 2.51 -14.35
CA LYS A 293 16.18 3.19 -13.27
C LYS A 293 16.39 4.66 -13.65
N ALA A 294 15.71 5.57 -12.96
CA ALA A 294 15.92 7.01 -13.18
C ALA A 294 17.05 7.54 -12.30
N ASP A 295 17.52 8.75 -12.61
CA ASP A 295 18.48 9.46 -11.77
C ASP A 295 17.95 9.63 -10.34
N TYR A 296 18.86 9.68 -9.37
CA TYR A 296 18.53 9.32 -8.01
C TYR A 296 19.35 10.14 -7.01
N SER A 297 19.02 11.42 -6.92
CA SER A 297 19.54 12.30 -5.90
C SER A 297 18.44 13.15 -5.28
N ALA A 298 18.60 13.52 -4.02
CA ALA A 298 17.66 14.40 -3.34
C ALA A 298 17.56 15.77 -4.03
N GLU A 299 18.68 16.27 -4.55
CA GLU A 299 18.77 17.54 -5.27
C GLU A 299 18.01 17.50 -6.60
N THR A 300 18.12 16.41 -7.36
CA THR A 300 17.36 16.23 -8.62
C THR A 300 15.86 16.14 -8.33
N ILE A 301 15.47 15.36 -7.33
CA ILE A 301 14.07 15.23 -6.92
C ILE A 301 13.51 16.61 -6.50
N GLU A 302 14.23 17.35 -5.66
CA GLU A 302 13.81 18.68 -5.22
C GLU A 302 13.64 19.65 -6.39
N ALA A 303 14.57 19.64 -7.36
CA ALA A 303 14.50 20.49 -8.55
C ALA A 303 13.25 20.14 -9.41
N ASN A 304 12.99 18.86 -9.65
CA ASN A 304 11.82 18.38 -10.39
C ASN A 304 10.52 18.80 -9.72
N VAL A 305 10.44 18.69 -8.39
CA VAL A 305 9.28 19.11 -7.60
C VAL A 305 9.06 20.62 -7.68
N LYS A 306 10.13 21.44 -7.55
CA LYS A 306 10.04 22.89 -7.65
C LYS A 306 9.50 23.33 -9.01
N ALA A 307 10.02 22.77 -10.09
CA ALA A 307 9.55 23.07 -11.45
C ALA A 307 8.07 22.71 -11.63
N CYS A 308 7.63 21.57 -11.08
CA CYS A 308 6.22 21.18 -11.10
C CYS A 308 5.33 22.18 -10.34
N LEU A 309 5.72 22.57 -9.13
CA LEU A 309 4.94 23.49 -8.30
C LEU A 309 4.82 24.90 -8.91
N GLU A 310 5.82 25.36 -9.66
CA GLU A 310 5.74 26.61 -10.42
C GLU A 310 4.67 26.56 -11.53
N GLY A 311 4.48 25.40 -12.14
CA GLY A 311 3.45 25.17 -13.17
C GLY A 311 2.03 25.00 -12.63
N LEU A 312 1.86 24.82 -11.32
CA LEU A 312 0.53 24.69 -10.68
C LEU A 312 -0.03 26.02 -10.13
N LYS A 313 0.76 27.09 -10.15
CA LYS A 313 0.35 28.44 -9.80
C LYS A 313 -0.40 29.09 -10.95
#